data_1f8d472596e859ddfe4a2a629f8235c4
#
_entry.id   1f8d472596e859ddfe4a2a629f8235c4
#
_cell.length_a   1.000
_cell.length_b   1.000
_cell.length_c   1.000
_cell.angle_alpha   90.00
_cell.angle_beta   90.00
_cell.angle_gamma   90.00
#
_symmetry.space_group_name_H-M   'P 1'
#
loop_
_entity.id
_entity.type
_entity.pdbx_description
1 polymer ?
#
loop_
_entity_poly.entity_id
_entity_poly.type
_entity_poly.pdbx_seq_one_letter_code
_entity_poly.pdbx_strand_id
1 'polypeptide(L)'
;VFPVMNAVAKHCTKPLDVHLMITEPEKYVERFCKAGAWSVGFHVEATDDPMKAIRIIREQGVRTCLTINPKTDIHALDPYLGEVDMVLLMSVEAGYGGQSFIPESVDRLRYLRQAIDERGLSTLIEVDGGVNTQNAPILWEAGADILVAGSAVFQAPDPIATIDQLKQ
;
A
#
# COMPACT_ATOMS: atom_id res chain seq x y z
N VAL A 1 -0.51 19.34 -0.88
CA VAL A 1 -1.15 18.02 -0.71
C VAL A 1 -2.56 18.18 -0.14
N PHE A 2 -2.78 18.79 1.05
CA PHE A 2 -4.09 18.85 1.71
C PHE A 2 -5.22 19.53 0.93
N PRO A 3 -5.03 20.65 0.20
CA PRO A 3 -6.09 21.21 -0.61
C PRO A 3 -6.62 20.25 -1.68
N VAL A 4 -5.71 19.48 -2.30
CA VAL A 4 -6.08 18.47 -3.30
C VAL A 4 -6.83 17.32 -2.63
N MET A 5 -6.30 16.79 -1.52
CA MET A 5 -6.94 15.69 -0.79
C MET A 5 -8.35 16.08 -0.31
N ASN A 6 -8.51 17.27 0.26
CA ASN A 6 -9.80 17.79 0.69
C ASN A 6 -10.79 17.96 -0.48
N ALA A 7 -10.30 18.37 -1.66
CA ALA A 7 -11.13 18.47 -2.85
C ALA A 7 -11.58 17.10 -3.35
N VAL A 8 -10.67 16.14 -3.40
CA VAL A 8 -10.97 14.75 -3.79
C VAL A 8 -11.96 14.12 -2.81
N ALA A 9 -11.75 14.25 -1.50
CA ALA A 9 -12.61 13.68 -0.47
C ALA A 9 -14.06 14.17 -0.55
N LYS A 10 -14.30 15.40 -1.03
CA LYS A 10 -15.66 15.97 -1.22
C LYS A 10 -16.43 15.33 -2.37
N HIS A 11 -15.74 14.80 -3.38
CA HIS A 11 -16.34 14.32 -4.62
C HIS A 11 -16.18 12.83 -4.84
N CYS A 12 -15.20 12.20 -4.17
CA CYS A 12 -14.92 10.79 -4.30
C CYS A 12 -15.91 9.96 -3.46
N THR A 13 -16.53 8.96 -4.09
CA THR A 13 -17.41 7.99 -3.42
C THR A 13 -16.67 6.71 -3.03
N LYS A 14 -15.39 6.59 -3.43
CA LYS A 14 -14.53 5.45 -3.13
C LYS A 14 -13.60 5.78 -1.97
N PRO A 15 -13.14 4.77 -1.20
CA PRO A 15 -12.19 4.99 -0.12
C PRO A 15 -10.90 5.63 -0.65
N LEU A 16 -10.35 6.57 0.14
CA LEU A 16 -9.07 7.20 -0.16
C LEU A 16 -7.98 6.47 0.61
N ASP A 17 -7.20 5.70 -0.12
CA ASP A 17 -5.99 5.07 0.39
C ASP A 17 -4.81 6.02 0.20
N VAL A 18 -4.12 6.32 1.31
CA VAL A 18 -3.08 7.35 1.34
C VAL A 18 -1.74 6.73 1.66
N HIS A 19 -0.85 6.69 0.68
CA HIS A 19 0.52 6.24 0.84
C HIS A 19 1.48 7.42 0.98
N LEU A 20 2.15 7.52 2.14
CA LEU A 20 3.07 8.60 2.49
C LEU A 20 4.52 8.23 2.24
N MET A 21 5.16 8.91 1.29
CA MET A 21 6.60 8.82 1.03
C MET A 21 7.32 10.00 1.70
N ILE A 22 7.30 10.05 3.03
CA ILE A 22 7.84 11.13 3.85
C ILE A 22 8.64 10.55 5.03
N THR A 23 9.57 11.33 5.56
CA THR A 23 10.28 11.03 6.82
C THR A 23 9.45 11.45 8.03
N GLU A 24 9.68 10.81 9.19
CA GLU A 24 9.02 11.11 10.44
C GLU A 24 7.47 11.15 10.32
N PRO A 25 6.84 10.09 9.77
CA PRO A 25 5.41 10.06 9.46
C PRO A 25 4.53 10.35 10.68
N GLU A 26 4.97 10.01 11.89
CA GLU A 26 4.27 10.27 13.13
C GLU A 26 3.95 11.75 13.38
N LYS A 27 4.66 12.66 12.72
CA LYS A 27 4.36 14.10 12.78
C LYS A 27 3.18 14.53 11.90
N TYR A 28 2.77 13.68 10.94
CA TYR A 28 1.85 14.09 9.87
C TYR A 28 0.62 13.19 9.72
N VAL A 29 0.70 11.91 10.12
CA VAL A 29 -0.37 10.92 9.89
C VAL A 29 -1.73 11.36 10.41
N GLU A 30 -1.80 11.98 11.59
CA GLU A 30 -3.05 12.48 12.16
C GLU A 30 -3.76 13.47 11.23
N ARG A 31 -3.00 14.33 10.58
CA ARG A 31 -3.54 15.33 9.65
C ARG A 31 -4.13 14.69 8.40
N PHE A 32 -3.51 13.61 7.90
CA PHE A 32 -4.06 12.85 6.77
C PHE A 32 -5.32 12.10 7.15
N CYS A 33 -5.37 11.51 8.35
CA CYS A 33 -6.58 10.88 8.87
C CYS A 33 -7.74 11.88 8.90
N LYS A 34 -7.53 13.07 9.49
CA LYS A 34 -8.53 14.14 9.58
C LYS A 34 -8.96 14.71 8.21
N ALA A 35 -8.12 14.57 7.18
CA ALA A 35 -8.45 15.00 5.83
C ALA A 35 -9.33 14.01 5.06
N GLY A 36 -9.77 12.90 5.67
CA GLY A 36 -10.72 11.94 5.11
C GLY A 36 -10.09 10.70 4.49
N ALA A 37 -8.87 10.34 4.90
CA ALA A 37 -8.27 9.06 4.51
C ALA A 37 -9.09 7.89 5.06
N TRP A 38 -9.27 6.85 4.25
CA TRP A 38 -9.80 5.55 4.67
C TRP A 38 -8.68 4.67 5.24
N SER A 39 -7.48 4.78 4.65
CA SER A 39 -6.25 4.15 5.09
C SER A 39 -5.11 5.17 5.02
N VAL A 40 -4.16 5.08 5.94
CA VAL A 40 -2.92 5.85 5.91
C VAL A 40 -1.76 4.88 6.03
N GLY A 41 -0.93 4.85 4.98
CA GLY A 41 0.28 4.05 4.88
C GLY A 41 1.55 4.89 4.97
N PHE A 42 2.58 4.33 5.58
CA PHE A 42 3.91 4.93 5.67
C PHE A 42 4.99 3.85 5.62
N HIS A 43 6.19 4.23 5.23
CA HIS A 43 7.32 3.30 5.14
C HIS A 43 7.89 2.93 6.50
N VAL A 44 8.15 1.64 6.72
CA VAL A 44 8.80 1.14 7.94
C VAL A 44 10.18 1.77 8.13
N GLU A 45 10.86 2.10 7.03
CA GLU A 45 12.17 2.75 7.02
C GLU A 45 12.13 4.25 7.34
N ALA A 46 10.95 4.86 7.39
CA ALA A 46 10.79 6.32 7.53
C ALA A 46 10.77 6.80 8.99
N THR A 47 10.80 5.89 9.95
CA THR A 47 10.73 6.20 11.39
C THR A 47 11.46 5.17 12.24
N ASP A 48 12.01 5.59 13.37
CA ASP A 48 12.62 4.71 14.37
C ASP A 48 11.56 4.03 15.27
N ASP A 49 10.32 4.52 15.28
CA ASP A 49 9.21 3.96 16.08
C ASP A 49 7.93 3.85 15.22
N PRO A 50 7.80 2.80 14.38
CA PRO A 50 6.60 2.56 13.59
C PRO A 50 5.33 2.44 14.44
N MET A 51 5.42 1.87 15.65
CA MET A 51 4.28 1.71 16.54
C MET A 51 3.68 3.04 16.99
N LYS A 52 4.48 4.09 17.08
CA LYS A 52 3.97 5.42 17.41
C LYS A 52 3.03 5.94 16.33
N ALA A 53 3.44 5.86 15.06
CA ALA A 53 2.59 6.27 13.94
C ALA A 53 1.34 5.39 13.82
N ILE A 54 1.48 4.07 13.98
CA ILE A 54 0.35 3.11 13.98
C ILE A 54 -0.68 3.49 15.04
N ARG A 55 -0.26 3.76 16.28
CA ARG A 55 -1.16 4.17 17.36
C ARG A 55 -1.91 5.46 17.03
N ILE A 56 -1.22 6.47 16.51
CA ILE A 56 -1.85 7.75 16.14
C ILE A 56 -2.94 7.52 15.07
N ILE A 57 -2.67 6.73 14.02
CA ILE A 57 -3.64 6.44 12.98
C ILE A 57 -4.85 5.68 13.55
N ARG A 58 -4.59 4.66 14.35
CA ARG A 58 -5.63 3.81 14.98
C ARG A 58 -6.54 4.63 15.90
N GLU A 59 -6.00 5.59 16.67
CA GLU A 59 -6.77 6.51 17.54
C GLU A 59 -7.72 7.41 16.74
N GLN A 60 -7.44 7.67 15.48
CA GLN A 60 -8.35 8.40 14.58
C GLN A 60 -9.43 7.49 13.93
N GLY A 61 -9.44 6.19 14.22
CA GLY A 61 -10.37 5.23 13.61
C GLY A 61 -10.12 4.95 12.12
N VAL A 62 -8.89 5.23 11.63
CA VAL A 62 -8.46 5.03 10.24
C VAL A 62 -7.62 3.76 10.15
N ARG A 63 -7.69 3.04 9.03
CA ARG A 63 -6.88 1.85 8.77
C ARG A 63 -5.40 2.19 8.67
N THR A 64 -4.59 1.32 9.24
CA THR A 64 -3.14 1.44 9.21
C THR A 64 -2.56 0.58 8.09
N CYS A 65 -1.64 1.15 7.31
CA CYS A 65 -0.86 0.41 6.34
C CYS A 65 0.64 0.61 6.59
N LEU A 66 1.42 -0.47 6.64
CA LEU A 66 2.87 -0.39 6.77
C LEU A 66 3.52 -0.80 5.46
N THR A 67 4.29 0.12 4.89
CA THR A 67 4.94 -0.04 3.58
C THR A 67 6.38 -0.45 3.72
N ILE A 68 6.88 -1.23 2.76
CA ILE A 68 8.28 -1.65 2.71
C ILE A 68 8.86 -1.49 1.30
N ASN A 69 10.09 -0.96 1.23
CA ASN A 69 10.83 -0.81 -0.02
C ASN A 69 11.41 -2.15 -0.52
N PRO A 70 11.70 -2.27 -1.83
CA PRO A 70 12.20 -3.52 -2.42
C PRO A 70 13.51 -4.03 -1.80
N LYS A 71 14.40 -3.11 -1.40
CA LYS A 71 15.74 -3.45 -0.86
C LYS A 71 15.76 -3.70 0.63
N THR A 72 14.70 -3.36 1.35
CA THR A 72 14.60 -3.61 2.79
C THR A 72 14.28 -5.06 3.03
N ASP A 73 14.91 -5.68 4.02
CA ASP A 73 14.62 -7.05 4.41
C ASP A 73 13.13 -7.18 4.76
N ILE A 74 12.43 -8.12 4.11
CA ILE A 74 10.99 -8.34 4.27
C ILE A 74 10.62 -8.66 5.72
N HIS A 75 11.53 -9.27 6.47
CA HIS A 75 11.35 -9.60 7.88
C HIS A 75 11.22 -8.37 8.80
N ALA A 76 11.55 -7.17 8.31
CA ALA A 76 11.29 -5.93 9.03
C ALA A 76 9.79 -5.69 9.31
N LEU A 77 8.88 -6.33 8.54
CA LEU A 77 7.44 -6.26 8.77
C LEU A 77 6.94 -7.26 9.82
N ASP A 78 7.67 -8.32 10.11
CA ASP A 78 7.21 -9.44 10.96
C ASP A 78 6.67 -9.01 12.33
N PRO A 79 7.30 -8.06 13.05
CA PRO A 79 6.80 -7.59 14.35
C PRO A 79 5.46 -6.84 14.25
N TYR A 80 5.12 -6.33 13.06
CA TYR A 80 3.99 -5.43 12.86
C TYR A 80 2.81 -6.07 12.16
N LEU A 81 2.94 -7.29 11.60
CA LEU A 81 1.88 -7.93 10.82
C LEU A 81 0.55 -8.05 11.56
N GLY A 82 0.57 -8.28 12.88
CA GLY A 82 -0.63 -8.31 13.72
C GLY A 82 -1.09 -6.94 14.24
N GLU A 83 -0.32 -5.89 13.96
CA GLU A 83 -0.55 -4.54 14.46
C GLU A 83 -1.11 -3.58 13.40
N VAL A 84 -1.19 -4.01 12.15
CA VAL A 84 -1.67 -3.19 11.03
C VAL A 84 -2.82 -3.87 10.30
N ASP A 85 -3.67 -3.08 9.66
CA ASP A 85 -4.76 -3.60 8.82
C ASP A 85 -4.25 -4.06 7.47
N MET A 86 -3.17 -3.44 6.98
CA MET A 86 -2.58 -3.72 5.67
C MET A 86 -1.07 -3.61 5.71
N VAL A 87 -0.41 -4.33 4.80
CA VAL A 87 0.99 -4.12 4.44
C VAL A 87 1.07 -3.79 2.95
N LEU A 88 1.87 -2.80 2.59
CA LEU A 88 2.12 -2.43 1.20
C LEU A 88 3.52 -2.88 0.78
N LEU A 89 3.59 -3.80 -0.14
CA LEU A 89 4.82 -4.26 -0.76
C LEU A 89 5.13 -3.41 -1.99
N MET A 90 6.20 -2.63 -1.92
CA MET A 90 6.71 -1.93 -3.09
C MET A 90 7.40 -2.90 -4.05
N SER A 91 6.97 -2.90 -5.29
CA SER A 91 7.55 -3.68 -6.39
C SER A 91 8.34 -2.83 -7.39
N VAL A 92 8.62 -1.59 -7.01
CA VAL A 92 9.57 -0.64 -7.61
C VAL A 92 10.19 0.20 -6.50
N GLU A 93 11.27 0.93 -6.77
CA GLU A 93 11.78 1.91 -5.81
C GLU A 93 10.76 3.02 -5.59
N ALA A 94 10.50 3.35 -4.32
CA ALA A 94 9.55 4.41 -4.00
C ALA A 94 10.03 5.77 -4.53
N GLY A 95 9.09 6.61 -5.03
CA GLY A 95 9.39 7.99 -5.39
C GLY A 95 8.77 8.49 -6.70
N TYR A 96 8.63 7.68 -7.75
CA TYR A 96 8.00 8.08 -9.02
C TYR A 96 7.33 6.92 -9.73
N GLY A 97 6.30 7.23 -10.52
CA GLY A 97 5.54 6.24 -11.30
C GLY A 97 6.22 5.83 -12.61
N GLY A 98 5.68 4.78 -13.27
CA GLY A 98 6.12 4.32 -14.58
C GLY A 98 7.41 3.48 -14.58
N GLN A 99 7.87 3.02 -13.43
CA GLN A 99 9.00 2.10 -13.31
C GLN A 99 8.61 0.67 -13.68
N SER A 100 9.60 -0.13 -14.08
CA SER A 100 9.41 -1.55 -14.37
C SER A 100 9.24 -2.34 -13.07
N PHE A 101 8.31 -3.28 -13.08
CA PHE A 101 8.09 -4.23 -12.00
C PHE A 101 9.35 -5.04 -11.68
N ILE A 102 9.65 -5.20 -10.39
CA ILE A 102 10.75 -6.02 -9.89
C ILE A 102 10.25 -7.45 -9.68
N PRO A 103 10.69 -8.46 -10.49
CA PRO A 103 10.14 -9.83 -10.42
C PRO A 103 10.29 -10.52 -9.06
N GLU A 104 11.36 -10.23 -8.33
CA GLU A 104 11.65 -10.77 -6.99
C GLU A 104 10.57 -10.37 -5.96
N SER A 105 9.77 -9.35 -6.25
CA SER A 105 8.64 -8.96 -5.41
C SER A 105 7.58 -10.06 -5.27
N VAL A 106 7.48 -10.98 -6.23
CA VAL A 106 6.53 -12.10 -6.18
C VAL A 106 6.89 -13.07 -5.04
N ASP A 107 8.18 -13.36 -4.83
CA ASP A 107 8.60 -14.25 -3.74
C ASP A 107 8.44 -13.57 -2.37
N ARG A 108 8.67 -12.26 -2.30
CA ARG A 108 8.41 -11.46 -1.11
C ARG A 108 6.91 -11.44 -0.76
N LEU A 109 6.05 -11.32 -1.78
CA LEU A 109 4.60 -11.39 -1.62
C LEU A 109 4.15 -12.75 -1.08
N ARG A 110 4.66 -13.85 -1.63
CA ARG A 110 4.38 -15.21 -1.14
C ARG A 110 4.79 -15.39 0.31
N TYR A 111 5.96 -14.86 0.68
CA TYR A 111 6.42 -14.88 2.06
C TYR A 111 5.43 -14.15 3.00
N LEU A 112 4.99 -12.93 2.64
CA LEU A 112 4.02 -12.18 3.45
C LEU A 112 2.70 -12.93 3.59
N ARG A 113 2.18 -13.49 2.50
CA ARG A 113 0.93 -14.27 2.53
C ARG A 113 1.06 -15.47 3.47
N GLN A 114 2.14 -16.23 3.35
CA GLN A 114 2.40 -17.38 4.23
C GLN A 114 2.50 -16.93 5.69
N ALA A 115 3.28 -15.89 5.99
CA ALA A 115 3.46 -15.42 7.36
C ALA A 115 2.18 -14.92 8.02
N ILE A 116 1.28 -14.29 7.25
CA ILE A 116 -0.02 -13.81 7.69
C ILE A 116 -0.95 -15.00 7.96
N ASP A 117 -1.01 -15.98 7.03
CA ASP A 117 -1.88 -17.14 7.13
C ASP A 117 -1.46 -18.07 8.27
N GLU A 118 -0.17 -18.34 8.44
CA GLU A 118 0.36 -19.17 9.53
C GLU A 118 0.08 -18.60 10.91
N ARG A 119 0.00 -17.27 11.01
CA ARG A 119 -0.34 -16.56 12.27
C ARG A 119 -1.84 -16.36 12.44
N GLY A 120 -2.68 -16.76 11.47
CA GLY A 120 -4.14 -16.59 11.50
C GLY A 120 -4.56 -15.11 11.52
N LEU A 121 -3.80 -14.23 10.87
CA LEU A 121 -4.06 -12.79 10.82
C LEU A 121 -4.97 -12.43 9.64
N SER A 122 -5.70 -11.32 9.77
CA SER A 122 -6.56 -10.77 8.72
C SER A 122 -5.94 -9.60 7.96
N THR A 123 -4.64 -9.42 8.10
CA THR A 123 -3.88 -8.34 7.47
C THR A 123 -3.89 -8.48 5.95
N LEU A 124 -4.32 -7.43 5.25
CA LEU A 124 -4.35 -7.41 3.79
C LEU A 124 -2.97 -7.10 3.21
N ILE A 125 -2.71 -7.61 2.01
CA ILE A 125 -1.48 -7.32 1.27
C ILE A 125 -1.81 -6.49 0.04
N GLU A 126 -1.22 -5.31 -0.03
CA GLU A 126 -1.26 -4.42 -1.17
C GLU A 126 0.07 -4.45 -1.92
N VAL A 127 0.04 -4.33 -3.25
CA VAL A 127 1.24 -4.29 -4.11
C VAL A 127 1.19 -3.03 -4.96
N ASP A 128 2.25 -2.21 -4.90
CA ASP A 128 2.41 -0.99 -5.71
C ASP A 128 3.75 -1.00 -6.45
N GLY A 129 3.68 -0.74 -7.75
CA GLY A 129 4.83 -0.52 -8.60
C GLY A 129 4.88 -1.41 -9.85
N GLY A 130 4.72 -0.82 -11.03
CA GLY A 130 4.80 -1.52 -12.30
C GLY A 130 3.70 -2.56 -12.53
N VAL A 131 2.62 -2.51 -11.75
CA VAL A 131 1.45 -3.40 -11.90
C VAL A 131 0.74 -3.12 -13.22
N ASN A 132 0.43 -4.18 -13.96
CA ASN A 132 -0.25 -4.14 -15.26
C ASN A 132 -1.05 -5.43 -15.48
N THR A 133 -1.78 -5.51 -16.59
CA THR A 133 -2.63 -6.67 -16.93
C THR A 133 -1.87 -7.98 -17.18
N GLN A 134 -0.56 -7.92 -17.40
CA GLN A 134 0.27 -9.11 -17.64
C GLN A 134 0.75 -9.74 -16.31
N ASN A 135 1.06 -8.92 -15.30
CA ASN A 135 1.55 -9.41 -14.01
C ASN A 135 0.47 -9.49 -12.92
N ALA A 136 -0.68 -8.83 -13.09
CA ALA A 136 -1.77 -8.88 -12.11
C ALA A 136 -2.22 -10.31 -11.77
N PRO A 137 -2.43 -11.25 -12.71
CA PRO A 137 -2.80 -12.63 -12.37
C PRO A 137 -1.79 -13.33 -11.47
N ILE A 138 -0.49 -13.11 -11.71
CA ILE A 138 0.60 -13.68 -10.91
C ILE A 138 0.59 -13.10 -9.49
N LEU A 139 0.28 -11.82 -9.35
CA LEU A 139 0.20 -11.15 -8.05
C LEU A 139 -1.02 -11.63 -7.24
N TRP A 140 -2.17 -11.81 -7.88
CA TRP A 140 -3.35 -12.40 -7.22
C TRP A 140 -3.06 -13.84 -6.76
N GLU A 141 -2.48 -14.68 -7.61
CA GLU A 141 -2.10 -16.05 -7.27
C GLU A 141 -1.07 -16.11 -6.13
N ALA A 142 -0.15 -15.14 -6.09
CA ALA A 142 0.86 -15.05 -5.05
C ALA A 142 0.33 -14.53 -3.70
N GLY A 143 -0.94 -14.07 -3.64
CA GLY A 143 -1.63 -13.71 -2.40
C GLY A 143 -1.82 -12.21 -2.16
N ALA A 144 -1.77 -11.37 -3.20
CA ALA A 144 -2.19 -9.98 -3.08
C ALA A 144 -3.71 -9.87 -2.84
N ASP A 145 -4.13 -8.90 -2.03
CA ASP A 145 -5.53 -8.54 -1.82
C ASP A 145 -5.88 -7.24 -2.54
N ILE A 146 -4.89 -6.36 -2.79
CA ILE A 146 -5.06 -5.05 -3.42
C ILE A 146 -3.90 -4.82 -4.40
N LEU A 147 -4.21 -4.31 -5.59
CA LEU A 147 -3.22 -3.88 -6.58
C LEU A 147 -3.35 -2.39 -6.88
N VAL A 148 -2.22 -1.69 -6.85
CA VAL A 148 -2.13 -0.27 -7.24
C VAL A 148 -1.57 -0.18 -8.65
N ALA A 149 -2.36 0.36 -9.58
CA ALA A 149 -1.99 0.55 -10.97
C ALA A 149 -2.22 1.99 -11.39
N GLY A 150 -1.16 2.73 -11.65
CA GLY A 150 -1.19 4.12 -12.12
C GLY A 150 -1.09 4.21 -13.64
N SER A 151 0.13 4.23 -14.17
CA SER A 151 0.40 4.40 -15.60
C SER A 151 -0.29 3.36 -16.49
N ALA A 152 -0.37 2.11 -16.06
CA ALA A 152 -1.04 1.05 -16.79
C ALA A 152 -2.53 1.34 -17.04
N VAL A 153 -3.19 2.07 -16.14
CA VAL A 153 -4.60 2.48 -16.28
C VAL A 153 -4.71 3.81 -17.01
N PHE A 154 -4.02 4.84 -16.54
CA PHE A 154 -4.21 6.20 -17.05
C PHE A 154 -3.64 6.44 -18.45
N GLN A 155 -2.71 5.61 -18.91
CA GLN A 155 -2.17 5.65 -20.27
C GLN A 155 -2.82 4.63 -21.21
N ALA A 156 -3.74 3.80 -20.71
CA ALA A 156 -4.44 2.83 -21.54
C ALA A 156 -5.42 3.52 -22.51
N PRO A 157 -5.62 2.95 -23.70
CA PRO A 157 -6.65 3.43 -24.65
C PRO A 157 -8.07 3.39 -24.06
N ASP A 158 -8.34 2.38 -23.20
CA ASP A 158 -9.58 2.24 -22.44
C ASP A 158 -9.24 1.94 -20.96
N PRO A 159 -9.18 2.98 -20.11
CA PRO A 159 -8.88 2.81 -18.69
C PRO A 159 -9.88 1.92 -17.95
N ILE A 160 -11.16 1.99 -18.30
CA ILE A 160 -12.22 1.21 -17.62
C ILE A 160 -12.05 -0.28 -17.91
N ALA A 161 -11.90 -0.65 -19.19
CA ALA A 161 -11.63 -2.03 -19.58
C ALA A 161 -10.33 -2.56 -18.96
N THR A 162 -9.31 -1.72 -18.84
CA THR A 162 -8.04 -2.08 -18.20
C THR A 162 -8.23 -2.38 -16.70
N ILE A 163 -9.03 -1.58 -15.98
CA ILE A 163 -9.36 -1.84 -14.57
C ILE A 163 -10.07 -3.19 -14.43
N ASP A 164 -11.00 -3.51 -15.33
CA ASP A 164 -11.73 -4.78 -15.28
C ASP A 164 -10.82 -5.99 -15.58
N GLN A 165 -9.83 -5.83 -16.44
CA GLN A 165 -8.80 -6.84 -16.68
C GLN A 165 -7.87 -7.03 -15.48
N LEU A 166 -7.52 -5.96 -14.77
CA LEU A 166 -6.66 -6.03 -13.58
C LEU A 166 -7.32 -6.78 -12.41
N LYS A 167 -8.65 -6.90 -12.39
CA LYS A 167 -9.42 -7.60 -11.35
C LYS A 167 -9.61 -9.10 -11.61
N GLN A 168 -9.17 -9.58 -12.74
CA GLN A 168 -9.29 -10.99 -13.16
C GLN A 168 -8.01 -11.74 -12.86
#